data_885245aa7b8d81c858c7945df13d62d9
#
_entry.id   885245aa7b8d81c858c7945df13d62d9
#
_cell.length_a   1.000
_cell.length_b   1.000
_cell.length_c   1.000
_cell.angle_alpha   90.00
_cell.angle_beta   90.00
_cell.angle_gamma   90.00
#
_symmetry.space_group_name_H-M   'P 1'
#
loop_
_entity.id
_entity.type
_entity.pdbx_description
1 polymer ?
#
loop_
_entity_poly.entity_id
_entity_poly.type
_entity_poly.pdbx_seq_one_letter_code
_entity_poly.pdbx_strand_id
1 'polypeptide(L)'
;MNRDYWGILERRLRERTNPWFASARRKKLNRTDFTVISNNCWAGSVYRYFGLPYSSPTEGLYFFGSDYVKFVSDLRHYVDSKLEFIPAADSVHVETLSRRNELDKVVARLDDIEIVFLHYPTPEEAEEKWKRRCGRINWNNVFIKFSQMNECSNQDLRDFDALNFPNKLCFVAHPMPGFQSAVLFPSASGNEVLNDTNRFHHGFNLIEWLNSEPVTYSLPERKA
;
A
#
# COMPACT_ATOMS: atom_id res chain seq x y z
N MET A 1 -20.25 -0.45 -11.69
CA MET A 1 -18.85 -0.85 -11.49
C MET A 1 -18.13 -0.86 -12.84
N ASN A 2 -17.42 0.22 -13.15
CA ASN A 2 -16.72 0.34 -14.45
C ASN A 2 -15.45 -0.54 -14.39
N ARG A 3 -15.50 -1.71 -15.01
CA ARG A 3 -14.31 -2.60 -15.07
C ARG A 3 -13.32 -1.97 -16.04
N ASP A 4 -12.13 -1.62 -15.55
CA ASP A 4 -11.00 -1.18 -16.38
C ASP A 4 -10.43 -2.38 -17.19
N TYR A 5 -11.15 -2.74 -18.26
CA TYR A 5 -10.77 -3.86 -19.12
C TYR A 5 -9.37 -3.69 -19.74
N TRP A 6 -9.01 -2.46 -20.09
CA TRP A 6 -7.70 -2.17 -20.67
C TRP A 6 -6.59 -2.30 -19.63
N GLY A 7 -6.75 -1.79 -18.43
CA GLY A 7 -5.77 -1.95 -17.36
C GLY A 7 -5.61 -3.42 -16.93
N ILE A 8 -6.70 -4.20 -16.92
CA ILE A 8 -6.64 -5.64 -16.67
C ILE A 8 -5.86 -6.36 -17.77
N LEU A 9 -6.08 -6.01 -19.05
CA LEU A 9 -5.37 -6.60 -20.18
C LEU A 9 -3.88 -6.25 -20.14
N GLU A 10 -3.55 -4.98 -19.93
CA GLU A 10 -2.17 -4.50 -19.75
C GLU A 10 -1.47 -5.24 -18.60
N ARG A 11 -2.15 -5.40 -17.47
CA ARG A 11 -1.62 -6.17 -16.33
C ARG A 11 -1.34 -7.62 -16.72
N ARG A 12 -2.29 -8.31 -17.33
CA ARG A 12 -2.13 -9.72 -17.75
C ARG A 12 -0.99 -9.89 -18.74
N LEU A 13 -0.88 -8.99 -19.74
CA LEU A 13 0.20 -9.03 -20.71
C LEU A 13 1.56 -8.79 -20.03
N ARG A 14 1.63 -7.80 -19.13
CA ARG A 14 2.84 -7.52 -18.35
C ARG A 14 3.24 -8.70 -17.47
N GLU A 15 2.31 -9.31 -16.75
CA GLU A 15 2.57 -10.49 -15.91
C GLU A 15 3.08 -11.67 -16.74
N ARG A 16 2.51 -11.91 -17.90
CA ARG A 16 2.94 -12.98 -18.81
C ARG A 16 4.35 -12.74 -19.38
N THR A 17 4.69 -11.49 -19.69
CA THR A 17 5.99 -11.13 -20.27
C THR A 17 7.05 -10.82 -19.21
N ASN A 18 6.65 -10.68 -17.96
CA ASN A 18 7.52 -10.26 -16.86
C ASN A 18 8.79 -11.11 -16.71
N PRO A 19 8.78 -12.46 -16.83
CA PRO A 19 9.99 -13.28 -16.70
C PRO A 19 11.11 -12.85 -17.66
N TRP A 20 10.77 -12.35 -18.84
CA TRP A 20 11.76 -11.93 -19.85
C TRP A 20 12.32 -10.53 -19.60
N PHE A 21 11.54 -9.63 -19.02
CA PHE A 21 11.90 -8.22 -18.85
C PHE A 21 12.30 -7.81 -17.42
N ALA A 22 11.94 -8.61 -16.41
CA ALA A 22 12.20 -8.26 -15.01
C ALA A 22 13.68 -8.05 -14.72
N SER A 23 14.56 -8.88 -15.28
CA SER A 23 16.01 -8.75 -15.10
C SER A 23 16.55 -7.44 -15.68
N ALA A 24 16.09 -7.06 -16.89
CA ALA A 24 16.51 -5.80 -17.52
C ALA A 24 16.01 -4.58 -16.73
N ARG A 25 14.80 -4.67 -16.15
CA ARG A 25 14.25 -3.61 -15.30
C ARG A 25 15.02 -3.48 -13.99
N ARG A 26 15.36 -4.60 -13.33
CA ARG A 26 16.17 -4.59 -12.10
C ARG A 26 17.54 -3.92 -12.28
N LYS A 27 18.17 -4.09 -13.44
CA LYS A 27 19.47 -3.45 -13.74
C LYS A 27 19.42 -1.92 -13.75
N LYS A 28 18.21 -1.33 -13.78
CA LYS A 28 18.00 0.13 -13.71
C LYS A 28 17.85 0.62 -12.26
N LEU A 29 17.76 -0.30 -11.30
CA LEU A 29 17.69 0.03 -9.89
C LEU A 29 19.09 0.08 -9.30
N ASN A 30 19.37 1.12 -8.52
CA ASN A 30 20.62 1.26 -7.75
C ASN A 30 20.65 0.22 -6.61
N ARG A 31 19.48 -0.13 -6.05
CA ARG A 31 19.31 -1.07 -4.95
C ARG A 31 18.05 -1.90 -5.16
N THR A 32 18.04 -3.12 -4.63
CA THR A 32 16.88 -4.03 -4.71
C THR A 32 16.37 -4.47 -3.34
N ASP A 33 16.97 -3.99 -2.28
CA ASP A 33 16.71 -4.33 -0.88
C ASP A 33 15.76 -3.34 -0.18
N PHE A 34 14.85 -2.72 -0.93
CA PHE A 34 13.87 -1.78 -0.41
C PHE A 34 12.62 -2.47 0.14
N THR A 35 11.94 -1.77 1.04
CA THR A 35 10.57 -2.10 1.49
C THR A 35 9.60 -1.02 1.05
N VAL A 36 8.54 -1.42 0.35
CA VAL A 36 7.43 -0.53 -0.01
C VAL A 36 6.24 -0.85 0.87
N ILE A 37 5.77 0.13 1.61
CA ILE A 37 4.54 0.09 2.41
C ILE A 37 3.43 0.81 1.63
N SER A 38 2.29 0.15 1.40
CA SER A 38 1.17 0.75 0.67
C SER A 38 -0.17 0.42 1.32
N ASN A 39 -1.16 1.30 1.15
CA ASN A 39 -2.50 1.10 1.73
C ASN A 39 -3.33 0.01 1.03
N ASN A 40 -2.76 -0.65 0.02
CA ASN A 40 -3.37 -1.73 -0.74
C ASN A 40 -2.30 -2.64 -1.37
N CYS A 41 -2.70 -3.57 -2.25
CA CYS A 41 -1.79 -4.53 -2.92
C CYS A 41 -0.81 -3.89 -3.94
N TRP A 42 -0.65 -2.57 -3.98
CA TRP A 42 0.20 -1.87 -4.96
C TRP A 42 1.67 -2.29 -4.86
N ALA A 43 2.20 -2.43 -3.65
CA ALA A 43 3.57 -2.86 -3.41
C ALA A 43 3.89 -4.19 -4.11
N GLY A 44 2.95 -5.14 -4.08
CA GLY A 44 3.12 -6.42 -4.78
C GLY A 44 3.26 -6.28 -6.29
N SER A 45 2.60 -5.30 -6.91
CA SER A 45 2.79 -5.02 -8.34
C SER A 45 4.20 -4.52 -8.63
N VAL A 46 4.79 -3.71 -7.74
CA VAL A 46 6.18 -3.25 -7.85
C VAL A 46 7.16 -4.43 -7.76
N TYR A 47 7.04 -5.27 -6.74
CA TYR A 47 7.94 -6.43 -6.60
C TYR A 47 7.83 -7.39 -7.79
N ARG A 48 6.61 -7.70 -8.24
CA ARG A 48 6.40 -8.52 -9.45
C ARG A 48 7.03 -7.90 -10.68
N TYR A 49 6.91 -6.59 -10.88
CA TYR A 49 7.47 -5.88 -12.03
C TYR A 49 8.99 -6.02 -12.15
N PHE A 50 9.69 -6.03 -11.04
CA PHE A 50 11.13 -6.23 -10.99
C PHE A 50 11.54 -7.69 -10.76
N GLY A 51 10.59 -8.62 -10.58
CA GLY A 51 10.86 -10.02 -10.25
C GLY A 51 11.60 -10.18 -8.93
N LEU A 52 11.24 -9.37 -7.94
CA LEU A 52 11.80 -9.39 -6.59
C LEU A 52 10.89 -10.16 -5.63
N PRO A 53 11.42 -10.78 -4.59
CA PRO A 53 10.62 -11.33 -3.50
C PRO A 53 9.89 -10.21 -2.75
N TYR A 54 8.70 -10.51 -2.23
CA TYR A 54 7.94 -9.56 -1.44
C TYR A 54 8.63 -9.25 -0.11
N SER A 55 9.00 -7.99 0.09
CA SER A 55 9.58 -7.46 1.33
C SER A 55 8.64 -6.44 2.00
N SER A 56 7.33 -6.57 1.75
CA SER A 56 6.29 -5.71 2.31
C SER A 56 5.25 -6.54 3.06
N PRO A 57 4.83 -6.15 4.26
CA PRO A 57 3.71 -6.77 4.96
C PRO A 57 2.36 -6.48 4.29
N THR A 58 2.25 -5.37 3.53
CA THR A 58 0.98 -4.87 3.00
C THR A 58 0.53 -5.53 1.67
N GLU A 59 1.05 -6.68 1.33
CA GLU A 59 0.62 -7.44 0.15
C GLU A 59 -0.57 -8.36 0.46
N GLY A 60 -1.60 -8.28 -0.35
CA GLY A 60 -2.80 -9.11 -0.24
C GLY A 60 -3.83 -8.58 0.76
N LEU A 61 -3.68 -7.35 1.19
CA LEU A 61 -4.56 -6.67 2.15
C LEU A 61 -4.78 -5.21 1.74
N TYR A 62 -5.68 -4.53 2.45
CA TYR A 62 -5.81 -3.09 2.37
C TYR A 62 -6.17 -2.49 3.72
N PHE A 63 -5.95 -1.18 3.83
CA PHE A 63 -6.37 -0.33 4.93
C PHE A 63 -7.40 0.69 4.46
N PHE A 64 -8.26 1.12 5.36
CA PHE A 64 -9.01 2.34 5.20
C PHE A 64 -8.11 3.57 5.34
N GLY A 65 -8.53 4.73 4.82
CA GLY A 65 -7.65 5.90 4.71
C GLY A 65 -7.04 6.33 6.03
N SER A 66 -7.87 6.53 7.06
CA SER A 66 -7.44 6.95 8.39
C SER A 66 -6.55 5.91 9.08
N ASP A 67 -6.90 4.61 8.95
CA ASP A 67 -6.11 3.53 9.54
C ASP A 67 -4.72 3.45 8.92
N TYR A 68 -4.61 3.66 7.60
CA TYR A 68 -3.32 3.67 6.93
C TYR A 68 -2.43 4.84 7.36
N VAL A 69 -3.00 6.04 7.52
CA VAL A 69 -2.22 7.21 7.97
C VAL A 69 -1.69 6.98 9.38
N LYS A 70 -2.50 6.44 10.29
CA LYS A 70 -2.05 6.01 11.62
C LYS A 70 -0.94 4.95 11.52
N PHE A 71 -1.17 3.90 10.71
CA PHE A 71 -0.20 2.82 10.51
C PHE A 71 1.18 3.33 10.10
N VAL A 72 1.26 4.24 9.14
CA VAL A 72 2.55 4.76 8.67
C VAL A 72 3.12 5.87 9.54
N SER A 73 2.34 6.48 10.43
CA SER A 73 2.82 7.46 11.40
C SER A 73 3.61 6.82 12.54
N ASP A 74 3.32 5.55 12.89
CA ASP A 74 4.11 4.75 13.84
C ASP A 74 4.22 3.29 13.37
N LEU A 75 4.83 3.11 12.21
CA LEU A 75 4.91 1.83 11.51
C LEU A 75 5.54 0.72 12.38
N ARG A 76 6.53 1.05 13.23
CA ARG A 76 7.16 0.04 14.11
C ARG A 76 6.21 -0.46 15.17
N HIS A 77 5.48 0.45 15.82
CA HIS A 77 4.48 0.09 16.80
C HIS A 77 3.47 -0.91 16.23
N TYR A 78 2.87 -0.57 15.08
CA TYR A 78 1.85 -1.42 14.48
C TYR A 78 2.40 -2.75 13.93
N VAL A 79 3.61 -2.76 13.38
CA VAL A 79 4.25 -4.00 12.90
C VAL A 79 4.56 -4.96 14.05
N ASP A 80 4.90 -4.43 15.22
CA ASP A 80 5.19 -5.20 16.44
C ASP A 80 3.92 -5.54 17.24
N SER A 81 2.78 -4.92 16.91
CA SER A 81 1.50 -5.18 17.58
C SER A 81 0.93 -6.55 17.19
N LYS A 82 0.14 -7.12 18.10
CA LYS A 82 -0.54 -8.39 17.87
C LYS A 82 -1.75 -8.20 16.97
N LEU A 83 -1.90 -9.07 15.96
CA LEU A 83 -3.12 -9.17 15.18
C LEU A 83 -4.23 -9.81 16.04
N GLU A 84 -5.35 -9.10 16.16
CA GLU A 84 -6.58 -9.62 16.77
C GLU A 84 -7.64 -9.79 15.69
N PHE A 85 -7.89 -11.02 15.27
CA PHE A 85 -8.90 -11.31 14.25
C PHE A 85 -10.30 -11.12 14.81
N ILE A 86 -11.14 -10.40 14.07
CA ILE A 86 -12.52 -10.10 14.41
C ILE A 86 -13.45 -10.52 13.28
N PRO A 87 -14.73 -10.86 13.57
CA PRO A 87 -15.75 -10.94 12.52
C PRO A 87 -15.84 -9.62 11.75
N ALA A 88 -15.95 -9.66 10.44
CA ALA A 88 -16.11 -8.44 9.63
C ALA A 88 -17.38 -7.64 10.00
N ALA A 89 -18.37 -8.30 10.61
CA ALA A 89 -19.57 -7.67 11.14
C ALA A 89 -19.31 -6.80 12.39
N ASP A 90 -18.20 -7.03 13.09
CA ASP A 90 -17.79 -6.29 14.28
C ASP A 90 -16.74 -5.19 13.96
N SER A 91 -16.43 -5.01 12.66
CA SER A 91 -15.54 -3.96 12.18
C SER A 91 -16.18 -2.58 12.35
N VAL A 92 -15.36 -1.57 12.66
CA VAL A 92 -15.81 -0.17 12.64
C VAL A 92 -16.19 0.29 11.22
N HIS A 93 -15.74 -0.43 10.20
CA HIS A 93 -16.02 -0.20 8.78
C HIS A 93 -17.10 -1.12 8.20
N VAL A 94 -17.92 -1.76 9.04
CA VAL A 94 -18.92 -2.76 8.65
C VAL A 94 -19.86 -2.29 7.54
N GLU A 95 -20.28 -1.03 7.55
CA GLU A 95 -21.17 -0.47 6.51
C GLU A 95 -20.54 -0.52 5.13
N THR A 96 -19.26 -0.17 5.03
CA THR A 96 -18.52 -0.20 3.76
C THR A 96 -18.16 -1.61 3.34
N LEU A 97 -17.80 -2.47 4.26
CA LEU A 97 -17.58 -3.89 3.99
C LEU A 97 -18.86 -4.55 3.46
N SER A 98 -20.02 -4.25 4.08
CA SER A 98 -21.31 -4.74 3.62
C SER A 98 -21.67 -4.24 2.22
N ARG A 99 -21.50 -2.93 1.97
CA ARG A 99 -21.77 -2.31 0.66
C ARG A 99 -20.88 -2.90 -0.46
N ARG A 100 -19.66 -3.34 -0.12
CA ARG A 100 -18.71 -3.98 -1.04
C ARG A 100 -18.88 -5.48 -1.18
N ASN A 101 -19.78 -6.11 -0.42
CA ASN A 101 -19.90 -7.57 -0.26
C ASN A 101 -18.58 -8.21 0.22
N GLU A 102 -17.97 -7.63 1.23
CA GLU A 102 -16.69 -8.04 1.81
C GLU A 102 -16.82 -8.51 3.28
N LEU A 103 -18.05 -8.81 3.75
CA LEU A 103 -18.28 -9.37 5.09
C LEU A 103 -17.74 -10.79 5.26
N ASP A 104 -17.34 -11.44 4.16
CA ASP A 104 -16.65 -12.74 4.14
C ASP A 104 -15.13 -12.62 4.26
N LYS A 105 -14.59 -11.40 4.29
CA LYS A 105 -13.15 -11.18 4.37
C LYS A 105 -12.63 -11.33 5.80
N VAL A 106 -11.37 -11.74 5.88
CA VAL A 106 -10.62 -11.77 7.13
C VAL A 106 -10.29 -10.34 7.55
N VAL A 107 -10.73 -9.93 8.73
CA VAL A 107 -10.44 -8.61 9.31
C VAL A 107 -9.67 -8.80 10.61
N ALA A 108 -8.68 -7.96 10.84
CA ALA A 108 -7.96 -7.93 12.10
C ALA A 108 -7.75 -6.51 12.59
N ARG A 109 -7.69 -6.35 13.91
CA ARG A 109 -7.21 -5.16 14.60
C ARG A 109 -5.72 -5.27 14.87
N LEU A 110 -5.05 -4.14 14.69
CA LEU A 110 -3.72 -3.87 15.22
C LEU A 110 -3.86 -2.66 16.12
N ASP A 111 -3.97 -2.89 17.44
CA ASP A 111 -4.26 -1.83 18.41
C ASP A 111 -5.55 -1.06 18.04
N ASP A 112 -5.45 0.19 17.61
CA ASP A 112 -6.57 1.08 17.28
C ASP A 112 -6.86 1.23 15.78
N ILE A 113 -6.28 0.38 14.92
CA ILE A 113 -6.52 0.34 13.49
C ILE A 113 -7.04 -1.02 13.03
N GLU A 114 -7.71 -1.04 11.86
CA GLU A 114 -8.18 -2.28 11.26
C GLU A 114 -7.52 -2.54 9.90
N ILE A 115 -7.31 -3.83 9.60
CA ILE A 115 -6.76 -4.33 8.34
C ILE A 115 -7.73 -5.33 7.72
N VAL A 116 -7.99 -5.18 6.43
CA VAL A 116 -8.78 -6.14 5.66
C VAL A 116 -7.84 -7.02 4.81
N PHE A 117 -7.79 -8.30 5.11
CA PHE A 117 -6.98 -9.29 4.41
C PHE A 117 -7.75 -9.83 3.19
N LEU A 118 -7.59 -9.15 2.05
CA LEU A 118 -8.40 -9.36 0.85
C LEU A 118 -8.17 -10.73 0.18
N HIS A 119 -6.94 -11.25 0.23
CA HIS A 119 -6.51 -12.43 -0.52
C HIS A 119 -6.12 -13.62 0.37
N TYR A 120 -6.63 -13.65 1.59
CA TYR A 120 -6.37 -14.72 2.55
C TYR A 120 -7.67 -15.41 2.93
N PRO A 121 -7.76 -16.74 2.76
CA PRO A 121 -8.98 -17.49 3.04
C PRO A 121 -9.22 -17.67 4.55
N THR A 122 -8.15 -17.64 5.37
CA THR A 122 -8.27 -17.86 6.82
C THR A 122 -7.41 -16.90 7.64
N PRO A 123 -7.78 -16.65 8.90
CA PRO A 123 -6.96 -15.88 9.85
C PRO A 123 -5.54 -16.43 10.03
N GLU A 124 -5.38 -17.75 10.09
CA GLU A 124 -4.10 -18.40 10.33
C GLU A 124 -3.14 -18.14 9.15
N GLU A 125 -3.63 -18.23 7.91
CA GLU A 125 -2.82 -17.92 6.74
C GLU A 125 -2.46 -16.42 6.70
N ALA A 126 -3.40 -15.55 7.04
CA ALA A 126 -3.17 -14.10 7.13
C ALA A 126 -2.07 -13.78 8.15
N GLU A 127 -2.15 -14.38 9.35
CA GLU A 127 -1.18 -14.18 10.42
C GLU A 127 0.23 -14.70 10.04
N GLU A 128 0.31 -15.92 9.48
CA GLU A 128 1.59 -16.48 9.02
C GLU A 128 2.26 -15.58 7.98
N LYS A 129 1.50 -15.13 6.97
CA LYS A 129 2.02 -14.26 5.91
C LYS A 129 2.42 -12.89 6.45
N TRP A 130 1.60 -12.30 7.34
CA TRP A 130 1.90 -11.04 7.99
C TRP A 130 3.21 -11.12 8.76
N LYS A 131 3.33 -12.03 9.73
CA LYS A 131 4.54 -12.21 10.54
C LYS A 131 5.79 -12.43 9.69
N ARG A 132 5.70 -13.33 8.71
CA ARG A 132 6.83 -13.61 7.82
C ARG A 132 7.27 -12.39 7.01
N ARG A 133 6.33 -11.55 6.55
CA ARG A 133 6.64 -10.36 5.75
C ARG A 133 7.10 -9.19 6.61
N CYS A 134 6.57 -9.01 7.81
CA CYS A 134 7.08 -8.05 8.79
C CYS A 134 8.57 -8.30 9.07
N GLY A 135 8.97 -9.57 9.24
CA GLY A 135 10.39 -9.93 9.41
C GLY A 135 11.30 -9.67 8.21
N ARG A 136 10.75 -9.25 7.06
CA ARG A 136 11.53 -8.90 5.85
C ARG A 136 11.66 -7.41 5.61
N ILE A 137 11.09 -6.57 6.48
CA ILE A 137 11.17 -5.13 6.33
C ILE A 137 12.63 -4.69 6.44
N ASN A 138 13.14 -4.05 5.40
CA ASN A 138 14.41 -3.33 5.46
C ASN A 138 14.16 -1.91 5.98
N TRP A 139 14.31 -1.74 7.27
CA TRP A 139 14.07 -0.48 7.96
C TRP A 139 14.99 0.67 7.52
N ASN A 140 16.10 0.35 6.86
CA ASN A 140 17.06 1.32 6.35
C ASN A 140 16.75 1.79 4.91
N ASN A 141 15.71 1.23 4.29
CA ASN A 141 15.34 1.60 2.93
C ASN A 141 13.82 1.40 2.71
N VAL A 142 13.03 2.29 3.33
CA VAL A 142 11.57 2.25 3.31
C VAL A 142 11.03 3.30 2.35
N PHE A 143 10.01 2.91 1.60
CA PHE A 143 9.19 3.77 0.76
C PHE A 143 7.73 3.64 1.19
N ILE A 144 7.02 4.77 1.28
CA ILE A 144 5.62 4.78 1.72
C ILE A 144 4.75 5.31 0.58
N LYS A 145 3.74 4.55 0.20
CA LYS A 145 2.81 4.93 -0.86
C LYS A 145 1.37 4.91 -0.35
N PHE A 146 0.67 6.00 -0.53
CA PHE A 146 -0.76 6.11 -0.28
C PHE A 146 -1.53 6.24 -1.60
N SER A 147 -2.78 5.81 -1.64
CA SER A 147 -3.75 6.16 -2.67
C SER A 147 -5.00 6.71 -2.02
N GLN A 148 -5.53 7.77 -2.58
CA GLN A 148 -6.81 8.36 -2.21
C GLN A 148 -7.95 7.40 -2.57
N MET A 149 -8.22 6.44 -1.67
CA MET A 149 -9.24 5.42 -1.78
C MET A 149 -9.61 4.87 -0.40
N ASN A 150 -10.58 3.99 -0.33
CA ASN A 150 -11.00 3.33 0.90
C ASN A 150 -11.39 4.34 1.99
N GLU A 151 -12.36 5.19 1.70
CA GLU A 151 -12.88 6.22 2.60
C GLU A 151 -11.83 7.27 3.02
N CYS A 152 -10.80 7.46 2.20
CA CYS A 152 -9.79 8.48 2.44
C CYS A 152 -10.41 9.88 2.43
N SER A 153 -10.29 10.57 3.55
CA SER A 153 -10.73 11.95 3.71
C SER A 153 -9.66 12.96 3.25
N ASN A 154 -10.06 14.21 3.07
CA ASN A 154 -9.10 15.29 2.83
C ASN A 154 -8.16 15.53 4.02
N GLN A 155 -8.59 15.17 5.23
CA GLN A 155 -7.72 15.26 6.41
C GLN A 155 -6.63 14.18 6.35
N ASP A 156 -6.98 12.94 5.98
CA ASP A 156 -5.99 11.86 5.82
C ASP A 156 -4.91 12.23 4.79
N LEU A 157 -5.29 12.90 3.70
CA LEU A 157 -4.34 13.37 2.71
C LEU A 157 -3.39 14.42 3.29
N ARG A 158 -3.90 15.39 4.08
CA ARG A 158 -3.07 16.40 4.75
C ARG A 158 -2.14 15.77 5.77
N ASP A 159 -2.64 14.87 6.59
CA ASP A 159 -1.87 14.20 7.63
C ASP A 159 -0.77 13.34 7.02
N PHE A 160 -1.08 12.63 5.92
CA PHE A 160 -0.06 11.89 5.16
C PHE A 160 1.01 12.81 4.57
N ASP A 161 0.61 13.91 3.94
CA ASP A 161 1.57 14.86 3.34
C ASP A 161 2.44 15.54 4.41
N ALA A 162 1.91 15.75 5.61
CA ALA A 162 2.63 16.32 6.75
C ALA A 162 3.63 15.35 7.41
N LEU A 163 3.58 14.05 7.13
CA LEU A 163 4.54 13.10 7.68
C LEU A 163 5.98 13.50 7.30
N ASN A 164 6.85 13.58 8.29
CA ASN A 164 8.28 13.85 8.05
C ASN A 164 8.98 12.60 7.51
N PHE A 165 8.64 12.21 6.28
CA PHE A 165 9.19 11.05 5.60
C PHE A 165 9.41 11.38 4.12
N PRO A 166 10.67 11.50 3.63
CA PRO A 166 10.95 11.99 2.28
C PRO A 166 10.54 11.02 1.18
N ASN A 167 10.68 9.69 1.38
CA ASN A 167 10.35 8.69 0.37
C ASN A 167 8.86 8.30 0.43
N LYS A 168 7.98 9.29 0.39
CA LYS A 168 6.53 9.08 0.36
C LYS A 168 5.91 9.53 -0.96
N LEU A 169 4.84 8.86 -1.36
CA LEU A 169 4.10 9.10 -2.59
C LEU A 169 2.60 8.97 -2.31
N CYS A 170 1.79 9.92 -2.75
CA CYS A 170 0.34 9.88 -2.64
C CYS A 170 -0.31 10.00 -4.02
N PHE A 171 -0.98 8.95 -4.49
CA PHE A 171 -1.84 9.06 -5.66
C PHE A 171 -3.15 9.74 -5.28
N VAL A 172 -3.48 10.81 -6.00
CA VAL A 172 -4.68 11.63 -5.79
C VAL A 172 -5.55 11.66 -7.04
N ALA A 173 -6.87 11.78 -6.82
CA ALA A 173 -7.86 11.84 -7.89
C ALA A 173 -7.94 13.21 -8.57
N HIS A 174 -7.54 14.26 -7.85
CA HIS A 174 -7.57 15.65 -8.31
C HIS A 174 -6.25 16.35 -7.96
N PRO A 175 -5.86 17.41 -8.70
CA PRO A 175 -4.69 18.19 -8.35
C PRO A 175 -4.79 18.73 -6.91
N MET A 176 -3.70 18.59 -6.15
CA MET A 176 -3.58 19.04 -4.76
C MET A 176 -2.45 20.07 -4.65
N PRO A 177 -2.70 21.35 -5.00
CA PRO A 177 -1.67 22.39 -4.93
C PRO A 177 -1.11 22.52 -3.51
N GLY A 178 0.21 22.59 -3.40
CA GLY A 178 0.91 22.71 -2.11
C GLY A 178 1.27 21.38 -1.43
N PHE A 179 0.77 20.25 -1.90
CA PHE A 179 1.17 18.93 -1.40
C PHE A 179 2.48 18.48 -2.07
N GLN A 180 3.42 18.02 -1.26
CA GLN A 180 4.74 17.56 -1.74
C GLN A 180 4.74 16.12 -2.24
N SER A 181 3.90 15.27 -1.64
CA SER A 181 3.82 13.85 -1.98
C SER A 181 2.80 13.53 -3.07
N ALA A 182 1.93 14.47 -3.45
CA ALA A 182 0.80 14.21 -4.33
C ALA A 182 1.20 14.03 -5.79
N VAL A 183 0.73 12.95 -6.39
CA VAL A 183 0.82 12.66 -7.83
C VAL A 183 -0.59 12.43 -8.36
N LEU A 184 -1.01 13.24 -9.33
CA LEU A 184 -2.30 13.07 -9.99
C LEU A 184 -2.32 11.73 -10.73
N PHE A 185 -3.25 10.86 -10.33
CA PHE A 185 -3.38 9.54 -10.94
C PHE A 185 -4.39 9.59 -12.09
N PRO A 186 -4.05 9.01 -13.28
CA PRO A 186 -4.87 9.17 -14.48
C PRO A 186 -6.20 8.42 -14.47
N SER A 187 -6.42 7.53 -13.50
CA SER A 187 -7.67 6.78 -13.35
C SER A 187 -8.31 7.09 -12.00
N ALA A 188 -9.38 7.87 -12.03
CA ALA A 188 -10.14 8.25 -10.85
C ALA A 188 -11.65 8.27 -11.13
N SER A 189 -12.47 8.16 -10.08
CA SER A 189 -13.92 8.37 -10.13
C SER A 189 -14.36 9.10 -8.87
N GLY A 190 -14.98 10.25 -9.04
CA GLY A 190 -15.25 11.16 -7.93
C GLY A 190 -13.94 11.53 -7.24
N ASN A 191 -13.86 11.31 -5.94
CA ASN A 191 -12.67 11.59 -5.13
C ASN A 191 -11.79 10.34 -4.89
N GLU A 192 -11.99 9.25 -5.63
CA GLU A 192 -11.22 8.02 -5.43
C GLU A 192 -10.35 7.69 -6.64
N VAL A 193 -9.10 7.34 -6.36
CA VAL A 193 -8.18 6.72 -7.31
C VAL A 193 -8.64 5.30 -7.58
N LEU A 194 -8.69 4.92 -8.86
CA LEU A 194 -9.11 3.58 -9.29
C LEU A 194 -7.97 2.82 -9.97
N ASN A 195 -7.95 1.51 -9.72
CA ASN A 195 -7.10 0.57 -10.47
C ASN A 195 -5.58 0.88 -10.43
N ASP A 196 -5.11 1.51 -9.37
CA ASP A 196 -3.70 1.86 -9.20
C ASP A 196 -2.77 0.64 -9.26
N THR A 197 -3.24 -0.53 -8.85
CA THR A 197 -2.49 -1.80 -8.95
C THR A 197 -2.33 -2.29 -10.39
N ASN A 198 -3.29 -1.97 -11.28
CA ASN A 198 -3.20 -2.33 -12.70
C ASN A 198 -2.22 -1.44 -13.44
N ARG A 199 -2.25 -0.14 -13.13
CA ARG A 199 -1.44 0.92 -13.77
C ARG A 199 -0.42 1.52 -12.82
N PHE A 200 0.15 0.70 -11.95
CA PHE A 200 0.92 1.07 -10.76
C PHE A 200 2.11 2.02 -11.01
N HIS A 201 2.58 2.16 -12.23
CA HIS A 201 3.70 3.01 -12.64
C HIS A 201 3.29 4.20 -13.52
N HIS A 202 1.99 4.47 -13.65
CA HIS A 202 1.50 5.61 -14.41
C HIS A 202 1.52 6.88 -13.55
N GLY A 203 1.77 8.01 -14.22
CA GLY A 203 1.75 9.33 -13.59
C GLY A 203 3.05 9.77 -12.93
N PHE A 204 4.05 8.86 -12.77
CA PHE A 204 5.35 9.19 -12.18
C PHE A 204 6.46 8.25 -12.65
N ASN A 205 7.71 8.60 -12.37
CA ASN A 205 8.86 7.74 -12.69
C ASN A 205 9.18 6.79 -11.52
N LEU A 206 8.65 5.56 -11.59
CA LEU A 206 8.85 4.54 -10.55
C LEU A 206 10.34 4.23 -10.30
N ILE A 207 11.17 4.17 -11.36
CA ILE A 207 12.59 3.83 -11.23
C ILE A 207 13.33 4.96 -10.54
N GLU A 208 13.07 6.19 -10.90
CA GLU A 208 13.67 7.36 -10.26
C GLU A 208 13.28 7.43 -8.78
N TRP A 209 12.00 7.21 -8.45
CA TRP A 209 11.52 7.18 -7.07
C TRP A 209 12.21 6.09 -6.24
N LEU A 210 12.35 4.87 -6.77
CA LEU A 210 13.04 3.78 -6.07
C LEU A 210 14.56 3.95 -6.01
N ASN A 211 15.14 4.80 -6.86
CA ASN A 211 16.55 5.16 -6.87
C ASN A 211 16.87 6.41 -6.04
N SER A 212 15.87 7.02 -5.40
CA SER A 212 16.12 8.11 -4.46
C SER A 212 16.95 7.62 -3.27
N GLU A 213 17.54 8.56 -2.53
CA GLU A 213 18.37 8.21 -1.37
C GLU A 213 17.61 7.34 -0.37
N PRO A 214 18.25 6.27 0.12
CA PRO A 214 17.63 5.39 1.12
C PRO A 214 17.28 6.18 2.39
N VAL A 215 16.11 5.90 2.93
CA VAL A 215 15.62 6.53 4.15
C VAL A 215 15.36 5.48 5.21
N THR A 216 16.05 5.62 6.33
CA THR A 216 15.78 4.82 7.52
C THR A 216 14.48 5.30 8.15
N TYR A 217 13.55 4.39 8.34
CA TYR A 217 12.35 4.66 9.12
C TYR A 217 12.75 4.84 10.59
N SER A 218 12.71 6.08 11.07
CA SER A 218 12.94 6.42 12.49
C SER A 218 11.61 6.36 13.24
N LEU A 219 11.68 5.92 14.50
CA LEU A 219 10.54 6.03 15.40
C LEU A 219 10.19 7.52 15.60
N PRO A 220 8.91 7.89 15.65
CA PRO A 220 8.55 9.21 16.14
C PRO A 220 9.10 9.37 17.56
N GLU A 221 9.67 10.54 17.84
CA GLU A 221 10.08 10.86 19.22
C GLU A 221 8.84 10.75 20.10
N ARG A 222 8.83 9.78 21.02
CA ARG A 222 7.76 9.71 22.03
C ARG A 222 7.85 10.99 22.85
N LYS A 223 6.90 11.89 22.65
CA LYS A 223 6.73 13.01 23.58
C LYS A 223 6.41 12.39 24.95
N ALA A 224 7.35 12.57 25.90
CA ALA A 224 7.20 12.17 27.28
C ALA A 224 6.01 12.87 27.93
#